data_f2f3367c1c55aee56df3c66fb8278a4b
#
_entry.id   f2f3367c1c55aee56df3c66fb8278a4b
#
_cell.length_a   1.000
_cell.length_b   1.000
_cell.length_c   1.000
_cell.angle_alpha   90.00
_cell.angle_beta   90.00
_cell.angle_gamma   90.00
#
_symmetry.space_group_name_H-M   'P 1'
#
loop_
_entity.id
_entity.type
_entity.pdbx_description
1 polymer ?
#
loop_
_entity_poly.entity_id
_entity_poly.type
_entity_poly.pdbx_seq_one_letter_code
_entity_poly.pdbx_strand_id
1 'polypeptide(L)'
;MSLNNAYLKSVMEGLKARNGHEKEFLQAVEEVLESLEPVVEADPRYEQQNIVGRMVEPERAILFRVPWVDDNGVVQVNRGYRVQFNSAIGPYKGGLRLHPTVTLSVIKFLGFEQVFKNALTTLPMGGGKGGSDFDPKGKSDGEIMRFCQSFMNELYRHIGPDTDVPAGDIGVGAREIGYLFGQYKKLRNEWTGVLTGKSLSYGGSLARTEATGFGLCYFADAQLHDNGQSFEGKRVVISGSGNVAIYANQKCTTLGGKVIAMSDSNGYIVDENGIDYKVIQEIKEVKRDRIKTYLNYVPGAKYVEGCAGIWTVPCDIALPCATQNELDEESAKALIANGCIGVFEGANMPCTPEAISAIKIGRAHV
;
A
#
# COMPACT_ATOMS: atom_id res chain seq x y z
N MET A 1 -4.65 2.94 22.34
CA MET A 1 -4.53 1.62 23.03
C MET A 1 -3.21 1.58 23.78
N SER A 2 -3.05 0.78 24.79
CA SER A 2 -1.80 0.70 25.59
C SER A 2 -1.35 -0.73 25.68
N LEU A 3 -0.12 -1.02 25.29
CA LEU A 3 0.55 -2.28 25.56
C LEU A 3 0.52 -2.56 27.07
N ASN A 4 0.20 -3.78 27.49
CA ASN A 4 0.22 -4.19 28.90
C ASN A 4 1.47 -5.01 29.22
N ASN A 5 1.94 -5.82 28.29
CA ASN A 5 3.12 -6.67 28.43
C ASN A 5 4.39 -5.85 28.65
N ALA A 6 5.14 -6.14 29.73
CA ALA A 6 6.34 -5.37 30.14
C ALA A 6 7.48 -5.46 29.10
N TYR A 7 7.67 -6.62 28.49
CA TYR A 7 8.70 -6.81 27.45
C TYR A 7 8.38 -5.98 26.21
N LEU A 8 7.13 -6.02 25.71
CA LEU A 8 6.71 -5.24 24.53
C LEU A 8 6.80 -3.73 24.80
N LYS A 9 6.45 -3.27 26.01
CA LYS A 9 6.67 -1.89 26.45
C LYS A 9 8.13 -1.48 26.36
N SER A 10 9.02 -2.30 26.90
CA SER A 10 10.47 -2.06 26.88
C SER A 10 11.01 -1.98 25.44
N VAL A 11 10.56 -2.88 24.55
CA VAL A 11 10.93 -2.84 23.13
C VAL A 11 10.47 -1.54 22.49
N MET A 12 9.21 -1.14 22.72
CA MET A 12 8.65 0.10 22.15
C MET A 12 9.33 1.37 22.68
N GLU A 13 9.61 1.43 23.99
CA GLU A 13 10.34 2.54 24.61
C GLU A 13 11.77 2.67 24.04
N GLY A 14 12.48 1.53 23.92
CA GLY A 14 13.81 1.50 23.30
C GLY A 14 13.78 1.95 21.84
N LEU A 15 12.75 1.57 21.09
CA LEU A 15 12.55 2.00 19.72
C LEU A 15 12.25 3.51 19.64
N LYS A 16 11.33 4.02 20.47
CA LYS A 16 10.99 5.47 20.55
C LYS A 16 12.22 6.31 20.89
N ALA A 17 13.09 5.82 21.78
CA ALA A 17 14.31 6.53 22.15
C ALA A 17 15.30 6.69 20.98
N ARG A 18 15.41 5.67 20.10
CA ARG A 18 16.33 5.70 18.95
C ARG A 18 15.71 6.39 17.72
N ASN A 19 14.41 6.20 17.50
CA ASN A 19 13.70 6.51 16.26
C ASN A 19 12.58 7.54 16.46
N GLY A 20 12.61 8.38 17.47
CA GLY A 20 11.53 9.30 17.83
C GLY A 20 11.06 10.26 16.74
N HIS A 21 11.86 10.44 15.68
CA HIS A 21 11.54 11.25 14.51
C HIS A 21 10.85 10.44 13.37
N GLU A 22 10.76 9.12 13.50
CA GLU A 22 10.18 8.21 12.48
C GLU A 22 8.73 7.84 12.84
N LYS A 23 7.82 8.82 12.79
CA LYS A 23 6.45 8.70 13.30
C LYS A 23 5.64 7.58 12.68
N GLU A 24 5.67 7.45 11.35
CA GLU A 24 4.93 6.41 10.62
C GLU A 24 5.44 5.01 10.98
N PHE A 25 6.75 4.87 11.13
CA PHE A 25 7.34 3.60 11.55
C PHE A 25 6.96 3.23 12.98
N LEU A 26 7.02 4.19 13.92
CA LEU A 26 6.64 3.96 15.31
C LEU A 26 5.16 3.58 15.44
N GLN A 27 4.27 4.24 14.67
CA GLN A 27 2.84 3.91 14.65
C GLN A 27 2.63 2.47 14.19
N ALA A 28 3.19 2.06 13.06
CA ALA A 28 3.04 0.70 12.53
C ALA A 28 3.57 -0.36 13.51
N VAL A 29 4.69 -0.09 14.17
CA VAL A 29 5.21 -1.00 15.19
C VAL A 29 4.24 -1.09 16.38
N GLU A 30 3.73 0.02 16.89
CA GLU A 30 2.81 0.03 18.04
C GLU A 30 1.55 -0.79 17.74
N GLU A 31 0.93 -0.62 16.58
CA GLU A 31 -0.26 -1.38 16.14
C GLU A 31 0.01 -2.90 16.08
N VAL A 32 1.13 -3.29 15.50
CA VAL A 32 1.49 -4.71 15.40
C VAL A 32 1.82 -5.31 16.78
N LEU A 33 2.56 -4.58 17.62
CA LEU A 33 2.91 -5.09 18.97
C LEU A 33 1.66 -5.31 19.83
N GLU A 34 0.64 -4.46 19.73
CA GLU A 34 -0.64 -4.68 20.41
C GLU A 34 -1.31 -5.99 19.96
N SER A 35 -1.26 -6.29 18.66
CA SER A 35 -1.83 -7.53 18.13
C SER A 35 -1.03 -8.77 18.49
N LEU A 36 0.28 -8.64 18.76
CA LEU A 36 1.17 -9.74 19.16
C LEU A 36 1.18 -10.01 20.66
N GLU A 37 0.60 -9.13 21.49
CA GLU A 37 0.60 -9.26 22.95
C GLU A 37 0.14 -10.65 23.42
N PRO A 38 -1.01 -11.20 22.98
CA PRO A 38 -1.44 -12.53 23.38
C PRO A 38 -0.48 -13.66 22.98
N VAL A 39 0.21 -13.49 21.83
CA VAL A 39 1.17 -14.49 21.34
C VAL A 39 2.43 -14.51 22.19
N VAL A 40 2.94 -13.34 22.56
CA VAL A 40 4.13 -13.19 23.40
C VAL A 40 3.85 -13.67 24.82
N GLU A 41 2.66 -13.42 25.36
CA GLU A 41 2.25 -13.93 26.69
C GLU A 41 2.09 -15.45 26.73
N ALA A 42 1.70 -16.06 25.62
CA ALA A 42 1.51 -17.51 25.54
C ALA A 42 2.84 -18.30 25.53
N ASP A 43 3.95 -17.68 25.12
CA ASP A 43 5.23 -18.38 25.00
C ASP A 43 6.42 -17.50 25.45
N PRO A 44 7.00 -17.76 26.62
CA PRO A 44 8.10 -16.98 27.16
C PRO A 44 9.39 -17.01 26.34
N ARG A 45 9.51 -17.91 25.36
CA ARG A 45 10.67 -17.96 24.46
C ARG A 45 10.78 -16.72 23.59
N TYR A 46 9.67 -16.06 23.27
CA TYR A 46 9.69 -14.81 22.50
C TYR A 46 10.46 -13.69 23.23
N GLU A 47 10.24 -13.54 24.53
CA GLU A 47 10.98 -12.62 25.38
C GLU A 47 12.43 -13.07 25.61
N GLN A 48 12.63 -14.31 26.03
CA GLN A 48 13.95 -14.86 26.33
C GLN A 48 14.95 -14.75 25.19
N GLN A 49 14.47 -14.89 23.94
CA GLN A 49 15.29 -14.79 22.74
C GLN A 49 15.22 -13.40 22.10
N ASN A 50 14.55 -12.45 22.72
CA ASN A 50 14.34 -11.09 22.21
C ASN A 50 13.84 -11.07 20.75
N ILE A 51 12.87 -11.93 20.43
CA ILE A 51 12.38 -12.09 19.06
C ILE A 51 11.79 -10.80 18.54
N VAL A 52 10.89 -10.16 19.32
CA VAL A 52 10.24 -8.91 18.90
C VAL A 52 11.24 -7.76 18.78
N GLY A 53 12.20 -7.66 19.71
CA GLY A 53 13.28 -6.67 19.62
C GLY A 53 14.10 -6.78 18.33
N ARG A 54 14.30 -8.00 17.82
CA ARG A 54 14.95 -8.24 16.52
C ARG A 54 14.04 -7.96 15.34
N MET A 55 12.73 -8.20 15.50
CA MET A 55 11.75 -7.99 14.42
C MET A 55 11.45 -6.50 14.15
N VAL A 56 11.62 -5.63 15.13
CA VAL A 56 11.41 -4.19 14.96
C VAL A 56 12.66 -3.45 14.46
N GLU A 57 13.78 -4.14 14.27
CA GLU A 57 15.01 -3.57 13.74
C GLU A 57 15.28 -4.13 12.34
N PRO A 58 15.41 -3.30 11.29
CA PRO A 58 15.72 -3.79 9.95
C PRO A 58 17.15 -4.36 9.89
N GLU A 59 17.33 -5.44 9.13
CA GLU A 59 18.66 -6.02 8.93
C GLU A 59 19.59 -5.03 8.20
N ARG A 60 19.06 -4.23 7.27
CA ARG A 60 19.81 -3.17 6.57
C ARG A 60 18.90 -2.05 6.10
N ALA A 61 19.37 -0.83 6.20
CA ALA A 61 18.81 0.35 5.54
C ALA A 61 19.87 0.96 4.60
N ILE A 62 19.57 1.04 3.32
CA ILE A 62 20.45 1.55 2.28
C ILE A 62 19.88 2.88 1.80
N LEU A 63 20.68 3.94 1.92
CA LEU A 63 20.37 5.29 1.43
C LEU A 63 21.37 5.65 0.35
N PHE A 64 20.89 6.13 -0.78
CA PHE A 64 21.76 6.54 -1.89
C PHE A 64 21.22 7.76 -2.63
N ARG A 65 22.12 8.47 -3.30
CA ARG A 65 21.82 9.63 -4.12
C ARG A 65 21.43 9.19 -5.52
N VAL A 66 20.38 9.81 -6.09
CA VAL A 66 19.88 9.55 -7.45
C VAL A 66 19.94 10.84 -8.26
N PRO A 67 21.06 11.15 -8.96
CA PRO A 67 21.15 12.27 -9.88
C PRO A 67 20.58 11.89 -11.25
N TRP A 68 19.73 12.76 -11.83
CA TRP A 68 19.17 12.54 -13.17
C TRP A 68 19.00 13.88 -13.89
N VAL A 69 18.85 13.86 -15.21
CA VAL A 69 18.72 15.08 -16.02
C VAL A 69 17.28 15.20 -16.50
N ASP A 70 16.67 16.36 -16.27
CA ASP A 70 15.34 16.67 -16.78
C ASP A 70 15.32 17.00 -18.29
N ASP A 71 14.16 17.26 -18.86
CA ASP A 71 14.01 17.57 -20.29
C ASP A 71 14.59 18.94 -20.67
N ASN A 72 14.86 19.81 -19.71
CA ASN A 72 15.53 21.10 -19.90
C ASN A 72 17.06 20.99 -19.81
N GLY A 73 17.60 19.79 -19.59
CA GLY A 73 19.04 19.56 -19.42
C GLY A 73 19.57 19.90 -18.02
N VAL A 74 18.70 20.14 -17.05
CA VAL A 74 19.08 20.49 -15.67
C VAL A 74 19.26 19.20 -14.84
N VAL A 75 20.36 19.13 -14.08
CA VAL A 75 20.62 18.02 -13.18
C VAL A 75 19.74 18.14 -11.93
N GLN A 76 18.91 17.15 -11.72
CA GLN A 76 18.07 16.96 -10.53
C GLN A 76 18.70 15.93 -9.60
N VAL A 77 18.42 16.00 -8.31
CA VAL A 77 18.92 15.06 -7.31
C VAL A 77 17.81 14.63 -6.37
N ASN A 78 17.57 13.34 -6.31
CA ASN A 78 16.64 12.71 -5.38
C ASN A 78 17.37 11.75 -4.42
N ARG A 79 16.68 11.32 -3.37
CA ARG A 79 17.14 10.27 -2.44
C ARG A 79 16.51 8.95 -2.81
N GLY A 80 17.32 7.90 -2.90
CA GLY A 80 16.87 6.52 -3.05
C GLY A 80 17.01 5.77 -1.72
N TYR A 81 16.08 4.87 -1.45
CA TYR A 81 16.03 4.03 -0.26
C TYR A 81 15.77 2.58 -0.62
N ARG A 82 16.44 1.65 0.09
CA ARG A 82 16.04 0.24 0.18
C ARG A 82 16.23 -0.23 1.60
N VAL A 83 15.16 -0.65 2.25
CA VAL A 83 15.18 -1.30 3.56
C VAL A 83 14.98 -2.79 3.35
N GLN A 84 16.00 -3.56 3.65
CA GLN A 84 16.01 -5.01 3.73
C GLN A 84 15.67 -5.35 5.17
N PHE A 85 14.38 -5.60 5.42
CA PHE A 85 13.87 -5.57 6.79
C PHE A 85 14.13 -6.89 7.52
N ASN A 86 13.71 -8.01 6.94
CA ASN A 86 13.88 -9.33 7.55
C ASN A 86 13.94 -10.43 6.49
N SER A 87 14.94 -11.30 6.57
CA SER A 87 15.16 -12.41 5.65
C SER A 87 15.00 -13.80 6.28
N ALA A 88 14.47 -13.89 7.50
CA ALA A 88 14.41 -15.14 8.26
C ALA A 88 13.67 -16.28 7.53
N ILE A 89 12.68 -15.96 6.71
CA ILE A 89 11.86 -16.92 5.98
C ILE A 89 12.09 -16.93 4.46
N GLY A 90 13.00 -16.12 3.95
CA GLY A 90 13.34 -16.07 2.52
C GLY A 90 13.89 -14.73 2.07
N PRO A 91 14.20 -14.58 0.76
CA PRO A 91 14.69 -13.33 0.19
C PRO A 91 13.79 -12.15 0.51
N TYR A 92 14.38 -10.97 0.70
CA TYR A 92 13.59 -9.76 0.90
C TYR A 92 12.66 -9.52 -0.28
N LYS A 93 11.41 -9.19 -0.01
CA LYS A 93 10.39 -8.97 -1.04
C LYS A 93 9.53 -7.78 -0.67
N GLY A 94 9.36 -6.84 -1.59
CA GLY A 94 8.44 -5.71 -1.43
C GLY A 94 8.68 -4.60 -2.44
N GLY A 95 7.69 -3.71 -2.56
CA GLY A 95 7.60 -2.69 -3.61
C GLY A 95 8.63 -1.57 -3.53
N LEU A 96 8.69 -0.80 -4.61
CA LEU A 96 9.37 0.50 -4.71
C LEU A 96 8.30 1.58 -4.83
N ARG A 97 8.33 2.60 -3.96
CA ARG A 97 7.40 3.75 -3.99
C ARG A 97 8.11 4.99 -4.53
N LEU A 98 7.52 5.64 -5.52
CA LEU A 98 7.97 6.94 -6.03
C LEU A 98 6.92 7.99 -5.69
N HIS A 99 7.19 8.79 -4.66
CA HIS A 99 6.28 9.83 -4.21
C HIS A 99 7.03 10.88 -3.37
N PRO A 100 6.68 12.18 -3.44
CA PRO A 100 7.38 13.24 -2.68
C PRO A 100 7.40 13.04 -1.16
N THR A 101 6.44 12.30 -0.61
CA THR A 101 6.37 12.02 0.84
C THR A 101 7.26 10.86 1.30
N VAL A 102 8.01 10.23 0.39
CA VAL A 102 8.88 9.12 0.76
C VAL A 102 10.06 9.62 1.60
N THR A 103 10.14 9.07 2.80
CA THR A 103 11.23 9.25 3.76
C THR A 103 11.72 7.89 4.23
N LEU A 104 12.80 7.84 5.00
CA LEU A 104 13.26 6.60 5.61
C LEU A 104 12.21 6.02 6.57
N SER A 105 11.50 6.87 7.33
CA SER A 105 10.40 6.46 8.21
C SER A 105 9.31 5.72 7.43
N VAL A 106 8.84 6.30 6.31
CA VAL A 106 7.83 5.71 5.43
C VAL A 106 8.31 4.37 4.87
N ILE A 107 9.56 4.26 4.44
CA ILE A 107 10.08 3.00 3.88
C ILE A 107 10.28 1.95 4.97
N LYS A 108 10.65 2.34 6.20
CA LYS A 108 10.76 1.43 7.35
C LYS A 108 9.39 0.88 7.75
N PHE A 109 8.36 1.73 7.89
CA PHE A 109 7.02 1.24 8.24
C PHE A 109 6.51 0.24 7.19
N LEU A 110 6.60 0.60 5.92
CA LEU A 110 6.17 -0.28 4.83
C LEU A 110 6.98 -1.58 4.76
N GLY A 111 8.28 -1.52 5.09
CA GLY A 111 9.14 -2.70 5.14
C GLY A 111 8.79 -3.62 6.31
N PHE A 112 8.46 -3.05 7.46
CA PHE A 112 8.02 -3.76 8.65
C PHE A 112 6.69 -4.49 8.40
N GLU A 113 5.67 -3.79 7.91
CA GLU A 113 4.40 -4.43 7.53
C GLU A 113 4.59 -5.53 6.49
N GLN A 114 5.50 -5.31 5.52
CA GLN A 114 5.78 -6.29 4.47
C GLN A 114 6.31 -7.62 5.02
N VAL A 115 7.00 -7.62 6.17
CA VAL A 115 7.45 -8.85 6.83
C VAL A 115 6.24 -9.72 7.20
N PHE A 116 5.26 -9.15 7.89
CA PHE A 116 4.05 -9.86 8.31
C PHE A 116 3.17 -10.24 7.14
N LYS A 117 2.95 -9.30 6.20
CA LYS A 117 2.20 -9.56 4.97
C LYS A 117 2.75 -10.77 4.21
N ASN A 118 4.06 -10.85 4.04
CA ASN A 118 4.67 -11.97 3.32
C ASN A 118 4.59 -13.28 4.12
N ALA A 119 4.81 -13.23 5.44
CA ALA A 119 4.70 -14.38 6.31
C ALA A 119 3.30 -15.02 6.27
N LEU A 120 2.24 -14.21 6.23
CA LEU A 120 0.86 -14.68 6.13
C LEU A 120 0.53 -15.40 4.81
N THR A 121 1.35 -15.24 3.78
CA THR A 121 1.18 -15.97 2.52
C THR A 121 1.62 -17.43 2.60
N THR A 122 2.33 -17.82 3.67
CA THR A 122 3.01 -19.13 3.85
C THR A 122 4.13 -19.41 2.83
N LEU A 123 4.44 -18.48 1.95
CA LEU A 123 5.52 -18.62 0.97
C LEU A 123 6.87 -18.18 1.58
N PRO A 124 8.00 -18.73 1.13
CA PRO A 124 9.33 -18.41 1.64
C PRO A 124 9.81 -17.05 1.12
N MET A 125 9.21 -15.98 1.64
CA MET A 125 9.53 -14.59 1.28
C MET A 125 9.75 -13.77 2.55
N GLY A 126 10.89 -13.13 2.65
CA GLY A 126 11.17 -12.11 3.65
C GLY A 126 10.48 -10.78 3.35
N GLY A 127 10.74 -9.77 4.16
CA GLY A 127 10.19 -8.42 4.00
C GLY A 127 11.25 -7.39 3.61
N GLY A 128 10.90 -6.53 2.65
CA GLY A 128 11.71 -5.38 2.27
C GLY A 128 10.88 -4.32 1.57
N LYS A 129 11.37 -3.09 1.57
CA LYS A 129 10.71 -1.96 0.90
C LYS A 129 11.74 -0.97 0.39
N GLY A 130 11.40 -0.25 -0.68
CA GLY A 130 12.26 0.81 -1.19
C GLY A 130 11.46 1.93 -1.82
N GLY A 131 12.17 2.93 -2.32
CA GLY A 131 11.53 4.04 -3.00
C GLY A 131 12.40 5.29 -3.07
N SER A 132 11.79 6.38 -3.48
CA SER A 132 12.42 7.69 -3.60
C SER A 132 11.39 8.81 -3.41
N ASP A 133 11.87 9.98 -2.99
CA ASP A 133 11.13 11.24 -2.95
C ASP A 133 10.87 11.84 -4.34
N PHE A 134 11.19 11.12 -5.40
CA PHE A 134 10.89 11.51 -6.79
C PHE A 134 9.38 11.50 -7.05
N ASP A 135 8.88 12.58 -7.63
CA ASP A 135 7.48 12.68 -8.08
C ASP A 135 7.38 12.37 -9.58
N PRO A 136 6.78 11.23 -9.98
CA PRO A 136 6.60 10.90 -11.39
C PRO A 136 5.47 11.70 -12.06
N LYS A 137 4.62 12.40 -11.30
CA LYS A 137 3.51 13.16 -11.85
C LYS A 137 4.00 14.35 -12.67
N GLY A 138 3.50 14.46 -13.89
CA GLY A 138 3.87 15.55 -14.82
C GLY A 138 5.25 15.40 -15.45
N LYS A 139 5.96 14.30 -15.20
CA LYS A 139 7.24 13.99 -15.85
C LYS A 139 7.04 13.26 -17.15
N SER A 140 7.91 13.53 -18.14
CA SER A 140 7.92 12.79 -19.40
C SER A 140 8.39 11.35 -19.21
N ASP A 141 8.06 10.47 -20.15
CA ASP A 141 8.57 9.09 -20.17
C ASP A 141 10.11 9.05 -20.20
N GLY A 142 10.75 10.03 -20.88
CA GLY A 142 12.18 10.17 -20.93
C GLY A 142 12.80 10.55 -19.59
N GLU A 143 12.19 11.47 -18.84
CA GLU A 143 12.61 11.86 -17.50
C GLU A 143 12.49 10.67 -16.53
N ILE A 144 11.36 9.97 -16.55
CA ILE A 144 11.12 8.81 -15.69
C ILE A 144 12.11 7.68 -16.02
N MET A 145 12.39 7.45 -17.30
CA MET A 145 13.39 6.46 -17.71
C MET A 145 14.78 6.82 -17.18
N ARG A 146 15.24 8.07 -17.34
CA ARG A 146 16.54 8.53 -16.83
C ARG A 146 16.63 8.41 -15.30
N PHE A 147 15.56 8.78 -14.60
CA PHE A 147 15.47 8.58 -13.15
C PHE A 147 15.59 7.09 -12.77
N CYS A 148 14.78 6.21 -13.38
CA CYS A 148 14.81 4.77 -13.10
C CYS A 148 16.17 4.14 -13.38
N GLN A 149 16.85 4.56 -14.46
CA GLN A 149 18.18 4.11 -14.78
C GLN A 149 19.20 4.53 -13.72
N SER A 150 19.17 5.80 -13.31
CA SER A 150 20.04 6.32 -12.25
C SER A 150 19.78 5.64 -10.90
N PHE A 151 18.52 5.45 -10.53
CA PHE A 151 18.12 4.73 -9.32
C PHE A 151 18.65 3.29 -9.32
N MET A 152 18.55 2.59 -10.44
CA MET A 152 19.01 1.21 -10.57
C MET A 152 20.55 1.11 -10.57
N ASN A 153 21.29 2.14 -10.99
CA ASN A 153 22.75 2.17 -10.93
C ASN A 153 23.31 1.99 -9.51
N GLU A 154 22.54 2.37 -8.51
CA GLU A 154 22.88 2.12 -7.10
C GLU A 154 22.21 0.85 -6.58
N LEU A 155 20.93 0.66 -6.85
CA LEU A 155 20.15 -0.43 -6.28
C LEU A 155 20.61 -1.82 -6.73
N TYR A 156 21.10 -2.00 -7.97
CA TYR A 156 21.43 -3.31 -8.55
C TYR A 156 22.44 -4.12 -7.72
N ARG A 157 23.29 -3.45 -6.94
CA ARG A 157 24.30 -4.08 -6.07
C ARG A 157 23.69 -4.84 -4.90
N HIS A 158 22.44 -4.55 -4.56
CA HIS A 158 21.78 -4.99 -3.35
C HIS A 158 20.60 -5.93 -3.60
N ILE A 159 20.21 -6.13 -4.86
CA ILE A 159 19.06 -6.93 -5.27
C ILE A 159 19.45 -8.09 -6.17
N GLY A 160 18.58 -9.07 -6.22
CA GLY A 160 18.77 -10.27 -7.05
C GLY A 160 17.62 -11.27 -6.82
N PRO A 161 17.50 -12.30 -7.67
CA PRO A 161 16.39 -13.25 -7.60
C PRO A 161 16.34 -14.02 -6.27
N ASP A 162 17.49 -14.27 -5.66
CA ASP A 162 17.63 -15.07 -4.44
C ASP A 162 18.04 -14.23 -3.22
N THR A 163 18.14 -12.91 -3.37
CA THR A 163 18.57 -11.99 -2.29
C THR A 163 17.45 -11.02 -1.92
N ASP A 164 17.00 -10.25 -2.90
CA ASP A 164 16.02 -9.18 -2.69
C ASP A 164 15.28 -8.90 -4.01
N VAL A 165 13.97 -9.08 -4.02
CA VAL A 165 13.13 -8.97 -5.21
C VAL A 165 12.15 -7.80 -5.06
N PRO A 166 12.48 -6.60 -5.60
CA PRO A 166 11.58 -5.46 -5.61
C PRO A 166 10.33 -5.70 -6.48
N ALA A 167 9.34 -4.84 -6.29
CA ALA A 167 8.07 -4.84 -7.03
C ALA A 167 7.57 -3.41 -7.27
N GLY A 168 6.42 -3.26 -7.93
CA GLY A 168 5.71 -1.98 -8.00
C GLY A 168 5.02 -1.60 -6.69
N ASP A 169 4.81 -0.31 -6.52
CA ASP A 169 4.03 0.34 -5.47
C ASP A 169 3.56 1.71 -5.99
N ILE A 170 3.12 2.65 -5.15
CA ILE A 170 2.70 4.00 -5.57
C ILE A 170 3.78 4.63 -6.47
N GLY A 171 3.38 5.11 -7.63
CA GLY A 171 4.26 5.74 -8.62
C GLY A 171 5.16 4.78 -9.40
N VAL A 172 5.02 3.46 -9.21
CA VAL A 172 5.80 2.43 -9.92
C VAL A 172 4.86 1.39 -10.52
N GLY A 173 4.52 1.57 -11.78
CA GLY A 173 3.73 0.62 -12.57
C GLY A 173 4.60 -0.21 -13.52
N ALA A 174 3.94 -0.81 -14.51
CA ALA A 174 4.60 -1.66 -15.51
C ALA A 174 5.70 -0.92 -16.31
N ARG A 175 5.51 0.38 -16.61
CA ARG A 175 6.47 1.24 -17.29
C ARG A 175 7.77 1.39 -16.48
N GLU A 176 7.66 1.80 -15.23
CA GLU A 176 8.79 1.99 -14.32
C GLU A 176 9.52 0.65 -14.07
N ILE A 177 8.78 -0.42 -13.86
CA ILE A 177 9.36 -1.77 -13.74
C ILE A 177 10.12 -2.16 -15.01
N GLY A 178 9.60 -1.81 -16.19
CA GLY A 178 10.30 -2.03 -17.46
C GLY A 178 11.63 -1.31 -17.53
N TYR A 179 11.67 -0.03 -17.16
CA TYR A 179 12.91 0.76 -17.14
C TYR A 179 13.92 0.24 -16.11
N LEU A 180 13.44 -0.10 -14.90
CA LEU A 180 14.27 -0.66 -13.84
C LEU A 180 14.87 -2.02 -14.25
N PHE A 181 14.03 -2.93 -14.79
CA PHE A 181 14.48 -4.24 -15.21
C PHE A 181 15.46 -4.18 -16.39
N GLY A 182 15.17 -3.32 -17.37
CA GLY A 182 16.07 -3.11 -18.51
C GLY A 182 17.46 -2.63 -18.08
N GLN A 183 17.53 -1.71 -17.10
CA GLN A 183 18.80 -1.23 -16.56
C GLN A 183 19.51 -2.30 -15.72
N TYR A 184 18.78 -3.03 -14.87
CA TYR A 184 19.35 -4.15 -14.10
C TYR A 184 19.99 -5.19 -15.03
N LYS A 185 19.23 -5.67 -16.05
CA LYS A 185 19.71 -6.61 -17.06
C LYS A 185 20.98 -6.11 -17.73
N LYS A 186 21.04 -4.82 -18.08
CA LYS A 186 22.21 -4.21 -18.73
C LYS A 186 23.43 -4.20 -17.81
N LEU A 187 23.26 -3.88 -16.52
CA LEU A 187 24.36 -3.79 -15.55
C LEU A 187 24.88 -5.17 -15.12
N ARG A 188 23.98 -6.13 -14.92
CA ARG A 188 24.33 -7.49 -14.48
C ARG A 188 24.65 -8.43 -15.63
N ASN A 189 24.22 -8.11 -16.84
CA ASN A 189 24.23 -9.01 -18.00
C ASN A 189 23.51 -10.36 -17.73
N GLU A 190 22.39 -10.29 -16.99
CA GLU A 190 21.62 -11.44 -16.52
C GLU A 190 20.15 -11.26 -16.87
N TRP A 191 19.47 -12.38 -17.22
CA TRP A 191 18.02 -12.44 -17.35
C TRP A 191 17.48 -13.32 -16.24
N THR A 192 17.05 -12.69 -15.11
CA THR A 192 16.72 -13.40 -13.89
C THR A 192 15.33 -13.02 -13.36
N GLY A 193 14.89 -13.71 -12.30
CA GLY A 193 13.63 -13.46 -11.58
C GLY A 193 13.61 -12.20 -10.71
N VAL A 194 14.59 -11.31 -10.82
CA VAL A 194 14.59 -10.02 -10.13
C VAL A 194 13.44 -9.14 -10.62
N LEU A 195 12.84 -8.35 -9.75
CA LEU A 195 11.68 -7.49 -9.99
C LEU A 195 10.41 -8.25 -10.39
N THR A 196 9.33 -8.06 -9.67
CA THR A 196 7.98 -8.51 -10.07
C THR A 196 7.14 -7.33 -10.59
N GLY A 197 6.06 -7.63 -11.32
CA GLY A 197 5.27 -6.62 -12.03
C GLY A 197 5.77 -6.35 -13.44
N LYS A 198 6.63 -7.22 -13.98
CA LYS A 198 7.07 -7.19 -15.37
C LYS A 198 5.93 -7.53 -16.33
N SER A 199 5.99 -7.04 -17.57
CA SER A 199 5.10 -7.47 -18.63
C SER A 199 5.34 -8.95 -18.99
N LEU A 200 4.32 -9.61 -19.51
CA LEU A 200 4.40 -11.01 -19.97
C LEU A 200 5.52 -11.24 -20.99
N SER A 201 5.80 -10.24 -21.83
CA SER A 201 6.84 -10.33 -22.87
C SER A 201 8.26 -10.40 -22.32
N TYR A 202 8.49 -10.07 -21.03
CA TYR A 202 9.81 -10.14 -20.40
C TYR A 202 9.80 -10.73 -18.99
N GLY A 203 9.03 -11.80 -18.80
CA GLY A 203 9.07 -12.63 -17.60
C GLY A 203 8.07 -12.24 -16.51
N GLY A 204 6.98 -11.56 -16.86
CA GLY A 204 5.86 -11.26 -15.95
C GLY A 204 4.91 -12.41 -15.77
N SER A 205 3.98 -12.25 -14.82
CA SER A 205 2.93 -13.21 -14.47
C SER A 205 1.55 -12.65 -14.82
N LEU A 206 0.61 -13.55 -15.17
CA LEU A 206 -0.81 -13.22 -15.26
C LEU A 206 -1.38 -12.85 -13.89
N ALA A 207 -2.51 -12.16 -13.88
CA ALA A 207 -3.30 -11.78 -12.71
C ALA A 207 -2.55 -10.94 -11.64
N ARG A 208 -1.36 -10.41 -11.95
CA ARG A 208 -0.61 -9.58 -10.97
C ARG A 208 -1.21 -8.19 -10.80
N THR A 209 -1.75 -7.63 -11.87
CA THR A 209 -2.29 -6.25 -11.87
C THR A 209 -3.51 -6.14 -10.97
N GLU A 210 -4.43 -7.08 -11.06
CA GLU A 210 -5.67 -7.13 -10.30
C GLU A 210 -5.53 -7.75 -8.90
N ALA A 211 -4.42 -8.41 -8.59
CA ALA A 211 -4.27 -9.27 -7.42
C ALA A 211 -4.58 -8.59 -6.09
N THR A 212 -4.18 -7.34 -5.90
CA THR A 212 -4.38 -6.63 -4.63
C THR A 212 -5.85 -6.28 -4.41
N GLY A 213 -6.49 -5.66 -5.40
CA GLY A 213 -7.91 -5.30 -5.32
C GLY A 213 -8.81 -6.54 -5.22
N PHE A 214 -8.50 -7.60 -5.98
CA PHE A 214 -9.23 -8.87 -5.91
C PHE A 214 -9.04 -9.56 -4.57
N GLY A 215 -7.81 -9.61 -4.05
CA GLY A 215 -7.51 -10.21 -2.75
C GLY A 215 -8.21 -9.51 -1.60
N LEU A 216 -8.27 -8.18 -1.61
CA LEU A 216 -9.06 -7.39 -0.67
C LEU A 216 -10.54 -7.84 -0.66
N CYS A 217 -11.16 -7.91 -1.85
CA CYS A 217 -12.58 -8.29 -1.95
C CYS A 217 -12.81 -9.75 -1.55
N TYR A 218 -11.90 -10.68 -1.86
CA TYR A 218 -12.02 -12.06 -1.41
C TYR A 218 -11.91 -12.19 0.10
N PHE A 219 -10.99 -11.44 0.73
CA PHE A 219 -10.87 -11.43 2.18
C PHE A 219 -12.13 -10.85 2.84
N ALA A 220 -12.61 -9.70 2.33
CA ALA A 220 -13.83 -9.07 2.81
C ALA A 220 -15.05 -9.99 2.65
N ASP A 221 -15.17 -10.66 1.50
CA ASP A 221 -16.27 -11.60 1.23
C ASP A 221 -16.26 -12.80 2.18
N ALA A 222 -15.08 -13.37 2.45
CA ALA A 222 -14.94 -14.45 3.43
C ALA A 222 -15.39 -14.00 4.83
N GLN A 223 -14.96 -12.81 5.28
CA GLN A 223 -15.36 -12.29 6.59
C GLN A 223 -16.85 -11.92 6.65
N LEU A 224 -17.41 -11.39 5.57
CA LEU A 224 -18.85 -11.14 5.47
C LEU A 224 -19.63 -12.44 5.60
N HIS A 225 -19.22 -13.50 4.91
CA HIS A 225 -19.87 -14.82 4.99
C HIS A 225 -19.82 -15.42 6.39
N ASP A 226 -18.71 -15.30 7.11
CA ASP A 226 -18.59 -15.75 8.50
C ASP A 226 -19.59 -15.02 9.45
N ASN A 227 -20.04 -13.83 9.04
CA ASN A 227 -21.04 -13.04 9.74
C ASN A 227 -22.45 -13.14 9.11
N GLY A 228 -22.69 -14.10 8.22
CA GLY A 228 -23.98 -14.28 7.55
C GLY A 228 -24.34 -13.17 6.57
N GLN A 229 -23.35 -12.43 6.08
CA GLN A 229 -23.49 -11.32 5.12
C GLN A 229 -22.82 -11.68 3.79
N SER A 230 -22.95 -10.85 2.77
CA SER A 230 -22.26 -10.93 1.50
C SER A 230 -22.18 -9.55 0.85
N PHE A 231 -21.45 -9.43 -0.26
CA PHE A 231 -21.48 -8.20 -1.08
C PHE A 231 -22.80 -7.99 -1.81
N GLU A 232 -23.61 -9.02 -2.01
CA GLU A 232 -24.84 -8.95 -2.81
C GLU A 232 -25.78 -7.84 -2.33
N GLY A 233 -26.06 -6.90 -3.23
CA GLY A 233 -26.93 -5.75 -2.97
C GLY A 233 -26.35 -4.66 -2.06
N LYS A 234 -25.12 -4.79 -1.56
CA LYS A 234 -24.48 -3.81 -0.66
C LYS A 234 -23.99 -2.59 -1.39
N ARG A 235 -24.14 -1.43 -0.79
CA ARG A 235 -23.56 -0.16 -1.23
C ARG A 235 -22.13 -0.06 -0.72
N VAL A 236 -21.18 0.15 -1.63
CA VAL A 236 -19.75 0.14 -1.31
C VAL A 236 -19.11 1.48 -1.66
N VAL A 237 -18.27 1.98 -0.78
CA VAL A 237 -17.46 3.18 -0.98
C VAL A 237 -15.99 2.77 -1.03
N ILE A 238 -15.26 3.26 -2.03
CA ILE A 238 -13.84 2.94 -2.23
C ILE A 238 -13.04 4.24 -2.30
N SER A 239 -12.08 4.45 -1.41
CA SER A 239 -11.15 5.56 -1.58
C SER A 239 -10.08 5.25 -2.62
N GLY A 240 -9.60 6.32 -3.27
CA GLY A 240 -8.62 6.18 -4.35
C GLY A 240 -9.24 5.85 -5.71
N SER A 241 -8.39 5.90 -6.72
CA SER A 241 -8.69 5.56 -8.11
C SER A 241 -7.44 4.98 -8.81
N GLY A 242 -6.50 4.48 -8.02
CA GLY A 242 -5.33 3.76 -8.51
C GLY A 242 -5.62 2.27 -8.71
N ASN A 243 -4.55 1.48 -8.91
CA ASN A 243 -4.65 0.05 -9.20
C ASN A 243 -5.55 -0.70 -8.20
N VAL A 244 -5.30 -0.58 -6.90
CA VAL A 244 -6.08 -1.30 -5.88
C VAL A 244 -7.56 -0.95 -5.97
N ALA A 245 -7.90 0.34 -6.04
CA ALA A 245 -9.28 0.82 -6.07
C ALA A 245 -10.04 0.40 -7.35
N ILE A 246 -9.39 0.44 -8.51
CA ILE A 246 -10.00 0.01 -9.79
C ILE A 246 -10.37 -1.47 -9.73
N TYR A 247 -9.44 -2.32 -9.34
CA TYR A 247 -9.68 -3.76 -9.30
C TYR A 247 -10.52 -4.21 -8.10
N ALA A 248 -10.53 -3.45 -6.99
CA ALA A 248 -11.52 -3.64 -5.93
C ALA A 248 -12.93 -3.34 -6.43
N ASN A 249 -13.14 -2.25 -7.20
CA ASN A 249 -14.44 -1.96 -7.82
C ASN A 249 -14.88 -3.10 -8.74
N GLN A 250 -14.00 -3.55 -9.65
CA GLN A 250 -14.30 -4.65 -10.55
C GLN A 250 -14.73 -5.92 -9.81
N LYS A 251 -13.98 -6.32 -8.79
CA LYS A 251 -14.27 -7.56 -8.04
C LYS A 251 -15.51 -7.40 -7.16
N CYS A 252 -15.65 -6.29 -6.46
CA CYS A 252 -16.84 -5.98 -5.67
C CYS A 252 -18.12 -6.05 -6.52
N THR A 253 -18.11 -5.43 -7.72
CA THR A 253 -19.23 -5.50 -8.67
C THR A 253 -19.50 -6.93 -9.12
N THR A 254 -18.46 -7.74 -9.35
CA THR A 254 -18.60 -9.17 -9.71
C THR A 254 -19.25 -9.99 -8.59
N LEU A 255 -19.01 -9.63 -7.32
CA LEU A 255 -19.58 -10.27 -6.13
C LEU A 255 -20.99 -9.73 -5.77
N GLY A 256 -21.60 -8.91 -6.64
CA GLY A 256 -22.95 -8.39 -6.46
C GLY A 256 -23.03 -7.07 -5.67
N GLY A 257 -21.91 -6.50 -5.26
CA GLY A 257 -21.86 -5.19 -4.61
C GLY A 257 -22.01 -4.04 -5.60
N LYS A 258 -22.51 -2.91 -5.12
CA LYS A 258 -22.66 -1.68 -5.89
C LYS A 258 -21.67 -0.62 -5.39
N VAL A 259 -20.63 -0.33 -6.13
CA VAL A 259 -19.68 0.73 -5.80
C VAL A 259 -20.31 2.07 -6.17
N ILE A 260 -20.67 2.87 -5.15
CA ILE A 260 -21.40 4.13 -5.33
C ILE A 260 -20.51 5.38 -5.23
N ALA A 261 -19.32 5.27 -4.65
CA ALA A 261 -18.38 6.38 -4.58
C ALA A 261 -16.93 5.91 -4.74
N MET A 262 -16.12 6.73 -5.43
CA MET A 262 -14.66 6.59 -5.55
C MET A 262 -14.00 7.97 -5.46
N SER A 263 -12.74 8.03 -4.97
CA SER A 263 -12.01 9.29 -4.82
C SER A 263 -10.67 9.32 -5.56
N ASP A 264 -10.14 10.51 -5.71
CA ASP A 264 -8.70 10.76 -5.88
C ASP A 264 -8.25 11.84 -4.90
N SER A 265 -6.99 12.31 -5.01
CA SER A 265 -6.45 13.31 -4.09
C SER A 265 -7.15 14.68 -4.13
N ASN A 266 -7.98 14.96 -5.14
CA ASN A 266 -8.65 16.24 -5.30
C ASN A 266 -10.11 16.22 -4.82
N GLY A 267 -10.76 15.05 -4.90
CA GLY A 267 -12.17 14.91 -4.52
C GLY A 267 -12.71 13.52 -4.79
N TYR A 268 -14.02 13.39 -4.76
CA TYR A 268 -14.69 12.12 -5.01
C TYR A 268 -15.91 12.26 -5.92
N ILE A 269 -16.22 11.17 -6.60
CA ILE A 269 -17.44 11.02 -7.41
C ILE A 269 -18.44 10.15 -6.67
N VAL A 270 -19.73 10.45 -6.90
CA VAL A 270 -20.86 9.64 -6.40
C VAL A 270 -21.78 9.33 -7.58
N ASP A 271 -22.08 8.04 -7.74
CA ASP A 271 -23.05 7.54 -8.72
C ASP A 271 -23.92 6.45 -8.05
N GLU A 272 -25.16 6.79 -7.76
CA GLU A 272 -26.10 5.85 -7.11
C GLU A 272 -26.49 4.65 -7.99
N ASN A 273 -26.23 4.72 -9.29
CA ASN A 273 -26.45 3.61 -10.22
C ASN A 273 -25.29 2.59 -10.20
N GLY A 274 -24.16 2.97 -9.61
CA GLY A 274 -22.92 2.18 -9.56
C GLY A 274 -21.87 2.71 -10.52
N ILE A 275 -20.64 2.87 -10.00
CA ILE A 275 -19.50 3.38 -10.76
C ILE A 275 -18.96 2.29 -11.68
N ASP A 276 -18.97 2.56 -12.99
CA ASP A 276 -18.38 1.68 -14.01
C ASP A 276 -16.85 1.69 -13.90
N TYR A 277 -16.29 0.56 -13.45
CA TYR A 277 -14.84 0.40 -13.29
C TYR A 277 -14.08 0.54 -14.62
N LYS A 278 -14.69 0.20 -15.78
CA LYS A 278 -14.06 0.31 -17.10
C LYS A 278 -13.84 1.77 -17.47
N VAL A 279 -14.79 2.63 -17.13
CA VAL A 279 -14.64 4.08 -17.33
C VAL A 279 -13.54 4.63 -16.43
N ILE A 280 -13.47 4.21 -15.17
CA ILE A 280 -12.37 4.61 -14.28
C ILE A 280 -11.03 4.13 -14.81
N GLN A 281 -10.95 2.89 -15.29
CA GLN A 281 -9.74 2.34 -15.89
C GLN A 281 -9.29 3.13 -17.11
N GLU A 282 -10.19 3.46 -18.04
CA GLU A 282 -9.91 4.31 -19.20
C GLU A 282 -9.36 5.69 -18.77
N ILE A 283 -9.98 6.32 -17.78
CA ILE A 283 -9.55 7.63 -17.27
C ILE A 283 -8.16 7.56 -16.65
N LYS A 284 -7.90 6.53 -15.80
CA LYS A 284 -6.70 6.47 -14.99
C LYS A 284 -5.51 5.81 -15.68
N GLU A 285 -5.74 4.71 -16.39
CA GLU A 285 -4.66 3.92 -16.99
C GLU A 285 -4.33 4.40 -18.43
N VAL A 286 -5.33 4.81 -19.20
CA VAL A 286 -5.14 5.24 -20.59
C VAL A 286 -4.94 6.76 -20.67
N LYS A 287 -5.91 7.55 -20.18
CA LYS A 287 -5.87 9.01 -20.26
C LYS A 287 -4.99 9.65 -19.20
N ARG A 288 -4.71 8.96 -18.09
CA ARG A 288 -3.95 9.44 -16.93
C ARG A 288 -4.50 10.73 -16.33
N ASP A 289 -5.82 10.88 -16.35
CA ASP A 289 -6.55 12.07 -15.94
C ASP A 289 -7.14 11.91 -14.52
N ARG A 290 -7.78 12.97 -14.00
CA ARG A 290 -8.43 13.02 -12.70
C ARG A 290 -9.80 12.33 -12.73
N ILE A 291 -10.24 11.82 -11.57
CA ILE A 291 -11.52 11.10 -11.44
C ILE A 291 -12.71 11.99 -11.81
N LYS A 292 -12.59 13.30 -11.66
CA LYS A 292 -13.61 14.30 -12.08
C LYS A 292 -14.04 14.13 -13.54
N THR A 293 -13.14 13.65 -14.40
CA THR A 293 -13.42 13.37 -15.81
C THR A 293 -14.51 12.31 -16.02
N TYR A 294 -14.84 11.52 -14.99
CA TYR A 294 -15.94 10.56 -15.00
C TYR A 294 -17.28 11.20 -15.38
N LEU A 295 -17.52 12.45 -15.00
CA LEU A 295 -18.75 13.20 -15.33
C LEU A 295 -18.95 13.39 -16.84
N ASN A 296 -17.87 13.35 -17.62
CA ASN A 296 -17.95 13.46 -19.10
C ASN A 296 -18.52 12.17 -19.74
N TYR A 297 -18.44 11.04 -19.04
CA TYR A 297 -18.97 9.74 -19.47
C TYR A 297 -20.34 9.46 -18.86
N VAL A 298 -20.55 9.91 -17.62
CA VAL A 298 -21.77 9.69 -16.83
C VAL A 298 -22.28 11.02 -16.28
N PRO A 299 -23.06 11.79 -17.08
CA PRO A 299 -23.52 13.12 -16.67
C PRO A 299 -24.43 13.16 -15.42
N GLY A 300 -24.99 12.00 -15.04
CA GLY A 300 -25.82 11.86 -13.81
C GLY A 300 -25.01 11.71 -12.53
N ALA A 301 -23.72 11.46 -12.61
CA ALA A 301 -22.84 11.37 -11.45
C ALA A 301 -22.56 12.75 -10.86
N LYS A 302 -22.17 12.79 -9.59
CA LYS A 302 -21.79 14.02 -8.88
C LYS A 302 -20.30 13.98 -8.57
N TYR A 303 -19.68 15.16 -8.58
CA TYR A 303 -18.32 15.34 -8.08
C TYR A 303 -18.30 16.32 -6.93
N VAL A 304 -17.54 15.99 -5.88
CA VAL A 304 -17.36 16.83 -4.70
C VAL A 304 -15.86 17.05 -4.48
N GLU A 305 -15.47 18.29 -4.26
CA GLU A 305 -14.09 18.67 -3.92
C GLU A 305 -13.73 18.18 -2.49
N GLY A 306 -12.48 17.77 -2.29
CA GLY A 306 -11.99 17.26 -1.01
C GLY A 306 -12.23 15.76 -0.84
N CYS A 307 -11.14 14.97 -0.83
CA CYS A 307 -11.24 13.51 -0.84
C CYS A 307 -11.78 12.92 0.47
N ALA A 308 -11.51 13.53 1.63
CA ALA A 308 -11.92 13.03 2.94
C ALA A 308 -13.46 12.95 3.11
N GLY A 309 -14.21 13.79 2.38
CA GLY A 309 -15.67 13.76 2.41
C GLY A 309 -16.30 12.44 1.93
N ILE A 310 -15.54 11.58 1.26
CA ILE A 310 -16.05 10.29 0.76
C ILE A 310 -16.60 9.41 1.89
N TRP A 311 -16.05 9.50 3.10
CA TRP A 311 -16.46 8.70 4.25
C TRP A 311 -17.80 9.14 4.86
N THR A 312 -18.33 10.28 4.41
CA THR A 312 -19.68 10.73 4.79
C THR A 312 -20.79 10.18 3.88
N VAL A 313 -20.41 9.53 2.76
CA VAL A 313 -21.36 8.90 1.84
C VAL A 313 -21.98 7.67 2.50
N PRO A 314 -23.32 7.57 2.67
CA PRO A 314 -23.94 6.40 3.27
C PRO A 314 -23.65 5.13 2.50
N CYS A 315 -23.07 4.13 3.17
CA CYS A 315 -22.69 2.85 2.58
C CYS A 315 -22.79 1.71 3.59
N ASP A 316 -22.84 0.49 3.08
CA ASP A 316 -22.77 -0.72 3.91
C ASP A 316 -21.32 -1.16 4.15
N ILE A 317 -20.45 -0.95 3.17
CA ILE A 317 -19.05 -1.41 3.20
C ILE A 317 -18.13 -0.27 2.75
N ALA A 318 -17.04 -0.05 3.48
CA ALA A 318 -16.01 0.91 3.14
C ALA A 318 -14.67 0.19 2.84
N LEU A 319 -14.05 0.53 1.69
CA LEU A 319 -12.78 -0.01 1.25
C LEU A 319 -11.74 1.12 1.12
N PRO A 320 -10.95 1.42 2.16
CA PRO A 320 -9.86 2.38 2.08
C PRO A 320 -8.72 1.82 1.19
N CYS A 321 -8.54 2.39 -0.01
CA CYS A 321 -7.63 1.89 -1.04
C CYS A 321 -6.62 2.93 -1.55
N ALA A 322 -6.44 4.07 -0.86
CA ALA A 322 -5.59 5.15 -1.33
C ALA A 322 -4.24 5.23 -0.58
N THR A 323 -4.23 5.75 0.65
CA THR A 323 -2.99 6.03 1.37
C THR A 323 -3.11 5.77 2.87
N GLN A 324 -1.95 5.78 3.56
CA GLN A 324 -1.91 5.69 5.03
C GLN A 324 -2.67 6.86 5.68
N ASN A 325 -3.30 6.57 6.83
CA ASN A 325 -4.00 7.52 7.69
C ASN A 325 -5.06 8.39 6.97
N GLU A 326 -5.73 7.82 5.96
CA GLU A 326 -6.76 8.52 5.20
C GLU A 326 -8.15 8.47 5.85
N LEU A 327 -8.35 7.56 6.80
CA LEU A 327 -9.58 7.39 7.56
C LEU A 327 -9.28 7.67 9.04
N ASP A 328 -9.70 8.83 9.50
CA ASP A 328 -9.54 9.29 10.87
C ASP A 328 -10.74 8.94 11.76
N GLU A 329 -10.69 9.31 13.05
CA GLU A 329 -11.76 9.02 14.01
C GLU A 329 -13.10 9.63 13.62
N GLU A 330 -13.12 10.85 13.07
CA GLU A 330 -14.35 11.54 12.65
C GLU A 330 -14.96 10.81 11.43
N SER A 331 -14.14 10.40 10.49
CA SER A 331 -14.54 9.59 9.34
C SER A 331 -15.13 8.24 9.78
N ALA A 332 -14.47 7.57 10.74
CA ALA A 332 -14.97 6.32 11.33
C ALA A 332 -16.34 6.49 11.98
N LYS A 333 -16.52 7.54 12.78
CA LYS A 333 -17.82 7.87 13.40
C LYS A 333 -18.92 8.14 12.36
N ALA A 334 -18.57 8.82 11.26
CA ALA A 334 -19.52 9.07 10.17
C ALA A 334 -19.96 7.77 9.49
N LEU A 335 -19.02 6.86 9.19
CA LEU A 335 -19.32 5.54 8.63
C LEU A 335 -20.24 4.73 9.55
N ILE A 336 -19.97 4.69 10.86
CA ILE A 336 -20.77 4.00 11.85
C ILE A 336 -22.19 4.60 11.92
N ALA A 337 -22.30 5.92 11.97
CA ALA A 337 -23.57 6.63 12.00
C ALA A 337 -24.43 6.37 10.74
N ASN A 338 -23.78 6.15 9.60
CA ASN A 338 -24.42 5.82 8.32
C ASN A 338 -24.75 4.32 8.17
N GLY A 339 -24.44 3.49 9.17
CA GLY A 339 -24.79 2.06 9.17
C GLY A 339 -23.79 1.17 8.45
N CYS A 340 -22.55 1.62 8.26
CA CYS A 340 -21.48 0.81 7.70
C CYS A 340 -21.22 -0.43 8.56
N ILE A 341 -21.27 -1.63 7.95
CA ILE A 341 -21.11 -2.91 8.64
C ILE A 341 -19.68 -3.43 8.63
N GLY A 342 -18.82 -2.91 7.73
CA GLY A 342 -17.43 -3.35 7.64
C GLY A 342 -16.53 -2.34 6.93
N VAL A 343 -15.32 -2.21 7.45
CA VAL A 343 -14.22 -1.46 6.84
C VAL A 343 -13.11 -2.46 6.54
N PHE A 344 -12.72 -2.60 5.27
CA PHE A 344 -11.70 -3.56 4.84
C PHE A 344 -10.55 -2.82 4.14
N GLU A 345 -9.37 -2.91 4.70
CA GLU A 345 -8.22 -2.09 4.31
C GLU A 345 -7.51 -2.63 3.06
N GLY A 346 -7.54 -1.86 1.98
CA GLY A 346 -6.82 -2.14 0.74
C GLY A 346 -5.49 -1.40 0.63
N ALA A 347 -5.34 -0.28 1.35
CA ALA A 347 -4.08 0.45 1.48
C ALA A 347 -3.29 -0.02 2.71
N ASN A 348 -2.03 0.42 2.81
CA ASN A 348 -1.21 0.19 3.98
C ASN A 348 -1.62 1.19 5.09
N MET A 349 -2.00 0.68 6.27
CA MET A 349 -2.32 1.48 7.45
C MET A 349 -3.25 2.69 7.12
N PRO A 350 -4.42 2.47 6.46
CA PRO A 350 -5.27 3.58 6.03
C PRO A 350 -6.09 4.18 7.18
N CYS A 351 -6.41 3.38 8.21
CA CYS A 351 -7.09 3.84 9.41
C CYS A 351 -6.10 4.35 10.45
N THR A 352 -6.43 5.43 11.13
CA THR A 352 -5.67 5.84 12.33
C THR A 352 -6.00 4.93 13.53
N PRO A 353 -5.13 4.84 14.55
CA PRO A 353 -5.42 4.05 15.76
C PRO A 353 -6.75 4.45 16.44
N GLU A 354 -7.07 5.74 16.42
CA GLU A 354 -8.33 6.26 16.96
C GLU A 354 -9.54 5.80 16.12
N ALA A 355 -9.39 5.78 14.79
CA ALA A 355 -10.40 5.26 13.88
C ALA A 355 -10.66 3.76 14.12
N ILE A 356 -9.60 2.96 14.22
CA ILE A 356 -9.69 1.51 14.52
C ILE A 356 -10.44 1.30 15.85
N SER A 357 -10.09 2.08 16.87
CA SER A 357 -10.77 2.01 18.17
C SER A 357 -12.27 2.35 18.07
N ALA A 358 -12.62 3.40 17.34
CA ALA A 358 -14.01 3.81 17.13
C ALA A 358 -14.81 2.72 16.37
N ILE A 359 -14.24 2.13 15.32
CA ILE A 359 -14.86 1.07 14.52
C ILE A 359 -15.13 -0.18 15.38
N LYS A 360 -14.15 -0.63 16.17
CA LYS A 360 -14.32 -1.77 17.08
C LYS A 360 -15.41 -1.53 18.12
N ILE A 361 -15.48 -0.33 18.72
CA ILE A 361 -16.53 0.06 19.68
C ILE A 361 -17.89 0.13 18.98
N GLY A 362 -17.96 0.67 17.76
CA GLY A 362 -19.16 0.77 16.94
C GLY A 362 -19.65 -0.55 16.37
N ARG A 363 -18.95 -1.67 16.62
CA ARG A 363 -19.24 -3.03 16.13
C ARG A 363 -19.26 -3.16 14.60
N ALA A 364 -18.59 -2.29 13.87
CA ALA A 364 -18.23 -2.55 12.50
C ALA A 364 -17.01 -3.49 12.46
N HIS A 365 -16.96 -4.40 11.48
CA HIS A 365 -15.82 -5.30 11.31
C HIS A 365 -14.64 -4.54 10.67
N VAL A 366 -13.41 -4.76 11.15
CA VAL A 366 -12.16 -4.20 10.63
C VAL A 366 -11.32 -5.32 10.04
#